data_dfae5a3c1a511db1ea5dfd07726a08fb
#
_entry.id   dfae5a3c1a511db1ea5dfd07726a08fb
#
_cell.length_a   1.000
_cell.length_b   1.000
_cell.length_c   1.000
_cell.angle_alpha   90.00
_cell.angle_beta   90.00
_cell.angle_gamma   90.00
#
_symmetry.space_group_name_H-M   'P 1'
#
loop_
_entity.id
_entity.type
_entity.pdbx_description
1 polymer ?
#
loop_
_entity_poly.entity_id
_entity_poly.type
_entity_poly.pdbx_seq_one_letter_code
_entity_poly.pdbx_strand_id
1 'polypeptide(L)'
;FIDDVKVVRLVPVSESADNTAILAANDGNNVNVKLDRKLSNEYWNTICFPFNLDEEQINTLFGEASQIREFNRVENSEMVFVEPKEKAIVAGTPYLFKPENNIDNSLFFRATIDNSNNATVYADAEGKEYKFVGVTSPTALQATDIFIGTDNSLYYPDMETEGANIINGMRAYIQLPEGTDAKTFAINTNGVATTISNINNTNDSNNMVYTIGGQKVGKYNGNLPKGIYVMNGKKFVVK
;
A
#
# COMPACT_ATOMS: atom_id res chain seq x y z
N PHE A 1 24.19 22.77 38.28
CA PHE A 1 24.63 21.43 37.83
C PHE A 1 23.76 21.08 36.65
N ILE A 2 24.32 21.06 35.44
CA ILE A 2 23.67 20.49 34.28
C ILE A 2 23.98 19.00 34.36
N ASP A 3 22.99 18.24 34.80
CA ASP A 3 23.08 16.78 34.83
C ASP A 3 23.15 16.24 33.39
N ASP A 4 23.92 15.21 33.18
CA ASP A 4 24.29 14.57 31.92
C ASP A 4 23.24 14.76 30.79
N VAL A 5 23.52 15.67 29.84
CA VAL A 5 22.74 15.79 28.61
C VAL A 5 23.06 14.55 27.76
N LYS A 6 22.22 13.55 27.83
CA LYS A 6 22.33 12.36 27.01
C LYS A 6 21.85 12.69 25.58
N VAL A 7 22.78 12.90 24.68
CA VAL A 7 22.47 13.07 23.26
C VAL A 7 22.05 11.70 22.71
N VAL A 8 20.76 11.55 22.44
CA VAL A 8 20.20 10.35 21.81
C VAL A 8 20.20 10.56 20.31
N ARG A 9 20.98 9.76 19.57
CA ARG A 9 20.96 9.79 18.10
C ARG A 9 19.65 9.15 17.61
N LEU A 10 18.85 9.92 16.88
CA LEU A 10 17.67 9.44 16.17
C LEU A 10 18.03 9.05 14.75
N VAL A 11 17.51 7.92 14.29
CA VAL A 11 17.53 7.49 12.89
C VAL A 11 16.16 7.81 12.28
N PRO A 12 16.05 8.86 11.46
CA PRO A 12 14.80 9.19 10.79
C PRO A 12 14.57 8.21 9.63
N VAL A 13 13.38 7.64 9.58
CA VAL A 13 12.89 6.78 8.51
C VAL A 13 11.56 7.35 8.05
N SER A 14 11.46 7.78 6.80
CA SER A 14 10.28 8.48 6.28
C SER A 14 9.75 7.83 5.01
N GLU A 15 8.43 7.74 4.87
CA GLU A 15 7.80 7.22 3.65
C GLU A 15 8.09 8.07 2.41
N SER A 16 8.39 9.36 2.57
CA SER A 16 8.64 10.29 1.46
C SER A 16 10.13 10.49 1.14
N ALA A 17 11.04 9.95 1.96
CA ALA A 17 12.48 10.12 1.78
C ALA A 17 13.13 8.87 1.18
N ASP A 18 14.22 9.05 0.44
CA ASP A 18 15.10 7.94 0.12
C ASP A 18 15.85 7.51 1.41
N ASN A 19 15.48 6.35 1.93
CA ASN A 19 16.04 5.80 3.16
C ASN A 19 17.28 4.91 2.92
N THR A 20 17.68 4.69 1.67
CA THR A 20 18.72 3.72 1.31
C THR A 20 20.02 3.94 2.07
N ALA A 21 20.53 5.16 2.08
CA ALA A 21 21.82 5.45 2.73
C ALA A 21 21.75 5.34 4.27
N ILE A 22 20.64 5.81 4.88
CA ILE A 22 20.49 5.79 6.33
C ILE A 22 20.25 4.37 6.85
N LEU A 23 19.51 3.54 6.11
CA LEU A 23 19.29 2.13 6.47
C LEU A 23 20.61 1.36 6.35
N ALA A 24 21.35 1.50 5.26
CA ALA A 24 22.64 0.84 5.08
C ALA A 24 23.66 1.25 6.16
N ALA A 25 23.69 2.52 6.56
CA ALA A 25 24.60 3.02 7.60
C ALA A 25 24.25 2.53 9.03
N ASN A 26 23.04 2.03 9.24
CA ASN A 26 22.55 1.57 10.55
C ASN A 26 22.17 0.09 10.57
N ASP A 27 22.46 -0.65 9.51
CA ASP A 27 22.17 -2.08 9.40
C ASP A 27 22.78 -2.88 10.55
N GLY A 28 22.01 -3.76 11.16
CA GLY A 28 22.39 -4.53 12.35
C GLY A 28 22.45 -3.74 13.66
N ASN A 29 22.27 -2.40 13.63
CA ASN A 29 22.38 -1.57 14.83
C ASN A 29 21.03 -1.37 15.52
N ASN A 30 21.02 -1.50 16.87
CA ASN A 30 19.86 -1.15 17.69
C ASN A 30 19.86 0.35 17.98
N VAL A 31 18.93 1.09 17.39
CA VAL A 31 18.89 2.56 17.37
C VAL A 31 17.55 3.11 17.85
N ASN A 32 17.50 4.40 18.17
CA ASN A 32 16.23 5.09 18.34
C ASN A 32 15.73 5.51 16.96
N VAL A 33 14.57 5.00 16.57
CA VAL A 33 13.93 5.27 15.30
C VAL A 33 12.91 6.40 15.46
N LYS A 34 12.90 7.32 14.49
CA LYS A 34 11.78 8.20 14.23
C LYS A 34 11.13 7.74 12.94
N LEU A 35 9.94 7.15 13.02
CA LEU A 35 9.18 6.68 11.86
C LEU A 35 8.16 7.73 11.45
N ASP A 36 8.32 8.28 10.25
CA ASP A 36 7.35 9.17 9.59
C ASP A 36 6.56 8.37 8.54
N ARG A 37 5.49 7.72 8.98
CA ARG A 37 4.57 6.94 8.15
C ARG A 37 3.15 7.14 8.64
N LYS A 38 2.29 7.68 7.77
CA LYS A 38 0.87 7.85 8.08
C LYS A 38 0.10 6.56 7.76
N LEU A 39 -0.71 6.10 8.70
CA LEU A 39 -1.53 4.90 8.57
C LEU A 39 -2.98 5.21 8.96
N SER A 40 -3.92 4.74 8.16
CA SER A 40 -5.35 4.88 8.45
C SER A 40 -5.92 3.63 9.09
N ASN A 41 -6.85 3.80 10.01
CA ASN A 41 -7.63 2.71 10.57
C ASN A 41 -8.93 2.42 9.81
N GLU A 42 -9.22 3.16 8.75
CA GLU A 42 -10.44 2.98 7.95
C GLU A 42 -10.27 1.91 6.87
N TYR A 43 -9.04 1.76 6.32
CA TYR A 43 -8.72 0.84 5.25
C TYR A 43 -7.41 0.08 5.51
N TRP A 44 -7.16 -0.96 4.72
CA TRP A 44 -5.91 -1.68 4.75
C TRP A 44 -4.77 -0.82 4.18
N ASN A 45 -3.72 -0.65 4.97
CA ASN A 45 -2.47 -0.07 4.51
C ASN A 45 -1.53 -1.20 4.11
N THR A 46 -0.69 -0.99 3.12
CA THR A 46 0.48 -1.84 2.91
C THR A 46 1.65 -1.31 3.72
N ILE A 47 2.39 -2.17 4.38
CA ILE A 47 3.61 -1.82 5.12
C ILE A 47 4.77 -2.75 4.75
N CYS A 48 5.99 -2.20 4.81
CA CYS A 48 7.24 -2.95 4.78
C CYS A 48 8.27 -2.14 5.57
N PHE A 49 8.54 -2.56 6.81
CA PHE A 49 9.42 -1.84 7.69
C PHE A 49 10.83 -2.44 7.71
N PRO A 50 11.88 -1.63 7.89
CA PRO A 50 13.27 -2.10 7.97
C PRO A 50 13.66 -2.47 9.42
N PHE A 51 12.74 -3.02 10.19
CA PHE A 51 12.95 -3.46 11.58
C PHE A 51 11.87 -4.45 11.99
N ASN A 52 12.23 -5.32 12.92
CA ASN A 52 11.28 -6.23 13.56
C ASN A 52 10.49 -5.48 14.64
N LEU A 53 9.21 -5.81 14.76
CA LEU A 53 8.37 -5.42 15.89
C LEU A 53 7.67 -6.66 16.43
N ASP A 54 7.78 -6.89 17.72
CA ASP A 54 7.02 -7.91 18.44
C ASP A 54 5.59 -7.42 18.79
N GLU A 55 4.78 -8.29 19.36
CA GLU A 55 3.40 -7.98 19.71
C GLU A 55 3.30 -6.82 20.72
N GLU A 56 4.18 -6.75 21.71
CA GLU A 56 4.18 -5.68 22.72
C GLU A 56 4.46 -4.32 22.07
N GLN A 57 5.44 -4.27 21.18
CA GLN A 57 5.78 -3.07 20.41
C GLN A 57 4.66 -2.66 19.47
N ILE A 58 4.02 -3.61 18.77
CA ILE A 58 2.90 -3.36 17.88
C ILE A 58 1.71 -2.79 18.67
N ASN A 59 1.37 -3.39 19.81
CA ASN A 59 0.28 -2.94 20.67
C ASN A 59 0.54 -1.53 21.22
N THR A 60 1.79 -1.25 21.63
CA THR A 60 2.20 0.06 22.14
C THR A 60 2.14 1.15 21.07
N LEU A 61 2.59 0.85 19.85
CA LEU A 61 2.74 1.84 18.77
C LEU A 61 1.43 2.06 17.99
N PHE A 62 0.63 1.02 17.80
CA PHE A 62 -0.49 1.01 16.86
C PHE A 62 -1.84 0.62 17.50
N GLY A 63 -1.83 0.20 18.77
CA GLY A 63 -2.99 -0.26 19.53
C GLY A 63 -3.18 -1.78 19.51
N GLU A 64 -3.81 -2.30 20.55
CA GLU A 64 -4.02 -3.75 20.76
C GLU A 64 -4.92 -4.37 19.68
N ALA A 65 -5.93 -3.62 19.19
CA ALA A 65 -6.86 -4.06 18.17
C ALA A 65 -6.30 -3.92 16.73
N SER A 66 -5.01 -3.54 16.57
CA SER A 66 -4.38 -3.51 15.25
C SER A 66 -4.34 -4.90 14.59
N GLN A 67 -4.53 -4.93 13.28
CA GLN A 67 -4.63 -6.16 12.49
C GLN A 67 -3.49 -6.24 11.49
N ILE A 68 -2.91 -7.44 11.36
CA ILE A 68 -1.84 -7.77 10.40
C ILE A 68 -2.33 -8.92 9.53
N ARG A 69 -1.98 -8.88 8.24
CA ARG A 69 -2.20 -10.00 7.31
C ARG A 69 -0.95 -10.20 6.46
N GLU A 70 -0.53 -11.43 6.32
CA GLU A 70 0.57 -11.85 5.44
C GLU A 70 0.02 -12.51 4.17
N PHE A 71 0.70 -12.30 3.05
CA PHE A 71 0.35 -12.97 1.80
C PHE A 71 0.70 -14.46 1.90
N ASN A 72 -0.30 -15.31 1.70
CA ASN A 72 -0.17 -16.76 1.91
C ASN A 72 -0.25 -17.57 0.61
N ARG A 73 -1.24 -17.31 -0.23
CA ARG A 73 -1.48 -18.05 -1.46
C ARG A 73 -2.35 -17.30 -2.46
N VAL A 74 -2.46 -17.87 -3.65
CA VAL A 74 -3.47 -17.46 -4.65
C VAL A 74 -4.47 -18.61 -4.83
N GLU A 75 -5.74 -18.31 -4.80
CA GLU A 75 -6.83 -19.26 -4.96
C GLU A 75 -8.00 -18.57 -5.67
N ASN A 76 -8.55 -19.21 -6.72
CA ASN A 76 -9.68 -18.66 -7.49
C ASN A 76 -9.50 -17.22 -7.99
N SER A 77 -8.31 -16.86 -8.46
CA SER A 77 -7.93 -15.49 -8.84
C SER A 77 -7.97 -14.47 -7.67
N GLU A 78 -7.82 -14.94 -6.44
CA GLU A 78 -7.71 -14.11 -5.25
C GLU A 78 -6.35 -14.28 -4.61
N MET A 79 -5.70 -13.17 -4.25
CA MET A 79 -4.56 -13.19 -3.34
C MET A 79 -5.09 -13.30 -1.91
N VAL A 80 -4.84 -14.44 -1.28
CA VAL A 80 -5.31 -14.73 0.08
C VAL A 80 -4.28 -14.26 1.09
N PHE A 81 -4.71 -13.35 1.94
CA PHE A 81 -3.95 -12.85 3.07
C PHE A 81 -4.51 -13.43 4.36
N VAL A 82 -3.66 -13.96 5.19
CA VAL A 82 -4.03 -14.61 6.45
C VAL A 82 -3.44 -13.89 7.64
N GLU A 83 -3.98 -14.12 8.81
CA GLU A 83 -3.38 -13.69 10.06
C GLU A 83 -2.08 -14.47 10.29
N PRO A 84 -0.94 -13.79 10.57
CA PRO A 84 0.29 -14.48 10.90
C PRO A 84 0.12 -15.29 12.20
N LYS A 85 0.90 -16.36 12.36
CA LYS A 85 0.83 -17.21 13.55
C LYS A 85 1.16 -16.46 14.83
N GLU A 86 2.05 -15.48 14.71
CA GLU A 86 2.45 -14.58 15.79
C GLU A 86 2.17 -13.15 15.35
N LYS A 87 1.64 -12.32 16.23
CA LYS A 87 1.43 -10.89 15.96
C LYS A 87 2.77 -10.17 15.96
N ALA A 88 3.48 -10.26 14.85
CA ALA A 88 4.80 -9.68 14.67
C ALA A 88 4.97 -9.09 13.28
N ILE A 89 5.85 -8.09 13.15
CA ILE A 89 6.31 -7.56 11.87
C ILE A 89 7.78 -7.93 11.73
N VAL A 90 8.09 -8.64 10.65
CA VAL A 90 9.46 -9.03 10.30
C VAL A 90 10.04 -8.01 9.34
N ALA A 91 11.26 -7.56 9.60
CA ALA A 91 11.96 -6.58 8.78
C ALA A 91 12.01 -7.00 7.30
N GLY A 92 11.80 -6.03 6.42
CA GLY A 92 11.80 -6.23 4.98
C GLY A 92 10.63 -7.05 4.42
N THR A 93 9.76 -7.58 5.27
CA THR A 93 8.61 -8.38 4.82
C THR A 93 7.37 -7.50 4.66
N PRO A 94 6.66 -7.59 3.53
CA PRO A 94 5.46 -6.81 3.30
C PRO A 94 4.23 -7.44 3.97
N TYR A 95 3.37 -6.57 4.54
CA TYR A 95 2.10 -6.95 5.18
C TYR A 95 0.97 -6.01 4.75
N LEU A 96 -0.27 -6.49 4.85
CA LEU A 96 -1.43 -5.63 5.03
C LEU A 96 -1.57 -5.31 6.52
N PHE A 97 -1.78 -4.05 6.82
CA PHE A 97 -1.83 -3.57 8.19
C PHE A 97 -2.98 -2.58 8.39
N LYS A 98 -3.68 -2.74 9.49
CA LYS A 98 -4.73 -1.82 9.91
C LYS A 98 -4.51 -1.49 11.38
N PRO A 99 -4.07 -0.25 11.72
CA PRO A 99 -3.90 0.15 13.11
C PRO A 99 -5.24 0.29 13.81
N GLU A 100 -5.25 0.27 15.12
CA GLU A 100 -6.46 0.55 15.91
C GLU A 100 -6.94 1.99 15.74
N ASN A 101 -6.01 2.94 15.71
CA ASN A 101 -6.27 4.35 15.50
C ASN A 101 -5.42 4.90 14.36
N ASN A 102 -5.86 6.02 13.76
CA ASN A 102 -5.04 6.71 12.75
C ASN A 102 -3.67 7.10 13.30
N ILE A 103 -2.63 6.87 12.53
CA ILE A 103 -1.27 7.32 12.81
C ILE A 103 -0.95 8.52 11.93
N ASP A 104 -1.09 9.71 12.49
CA ASP A 104 -0.89 10.99 11.78
C ASP A 104 0.45 11.66 12.13
N ASN A 105 1.07 11.25 13.25
CA ASN A 105 2.30 11.81 13.78
C ASN A 105 3.44 10.80 13.70
N SER A 106 4.69 11.31 13.75
CA SER A 106 5.88 10.45 13.84
C SER A 106 5.82 9.57 15.08
N LEU A 107 6.21 8.31 14.93
CA LEU A 107 6.40 7.38 16.03
C LEU A 107 7.88 7.36 16.46
N PHE A 108 8.10 7.22 17.75
CA PHE A 108 9.43 7.17 18.35
C PHE A 108 9.58 5.90 19.19
N PHE A 109 10.52 5.05 18.81
CA PHE A 109 10.75 3.77 19.50
C PHE A 109 12.17 3.29 19.25
N ARG A 110 12.54 2.19 19.88
CA ARG A 110 13.83 1.56 19.70
C ARG A 110 13.70 0.26 18.94
N ALA A 111 14.52 0.08 17.90
CA ALA A 111 14.53 -1.12 17.08
C ALA A 111 15.92 -1.38 16.49
N THR A 112 16.17 -2.62 16.09
CA THR A 112 17.33 -2.98 15.28
C THR A 112 16.97 -2.82 13.82
N ILE A 113 17.75 -2.01 13.11
CA ILE A 113 17.58 -1.86 11.65
C ILE A 113 18.07 -3.14 10.98
N ASP A 114 17.28 -3.62 10.05
CA ASP A 114 17.61 -4.70 9.13
C ASP A 114 17.29 -4.20 7.72
N ASN A 115 18.34 -3.98 6.93
CA ASN A 115 18.24 -3.43 5.59
C ASN A 115 17.83 -4.48 4.54
N SER A 116 17.34 -5.65 4.97
CA SER A 116 16.75 -6.62 4.04
C SER A 116 15.48 -6.07 3.40
N ASN A 117 15.28 -6.43 2.14
CA ASN A 117 14.05 -6.10 1.43
C ASN A 117 13.57 -7.35 0.71
N ASN A 118 12.49 -7.94 1.21
CA ASN A 118 11.98 -9.21 0.75
C ASN A 118 10.66 -9.02 0.02
N ALA A 119 10.45 -9.85 -1.01
CA ALA A 119 9.14 -10.05 -1.59
C ALA A 119 8.58 -11.38 -1.06
N THR A 120 7.30 -11.40 -0.69
CA THR A 120 6.60 -12.67 -0.48
C THR A 120 6.12 -13.18 -1.82
N VAL A 121 6.57 -14.37 -2.20
CA VAL A 121 6.29 -14.98 -3.51
C VAL A 121 5.45 -16.23 -3.32
N TYR A 122 4.41 -16.36 -4.12
CA TYR A 122 3.61 -17.56 -4.26
C TYR A 122 3.69 -18.03 -5.72
N ALA A 123 4.08 -19.29 -5.93
CA ALA A 123 4.03 -19.93 -7.23
C ALA A 123 2.81 -20.87 -7.29
N ASP A 124 1.98 -20.73 -8.32
CA ASP A 124 0.85 -21.64 -8.55
C ASP A 124 1.31 -23.00 -9.10
N ALA A 125 0.34 -23.89 -9.35
CA ALA A 125 0.61 -25.23 -9.87
C ALA A 125 1.22 -25.22 -11.29
N GLU A 126 1.10 -24.11 -12.03
CA GLU A 126 1.67 -23.89 -13.35
C GLU A 126 3.04 -23.20 -13.28
N GLY A 127 3.51 -22.86 -12.08
CA GLY A 127 4.77 -22.16 -11.84
C GLY A 127 4.71 -20.64 -12.08
N LYS A 128 3.52 -20.08 -12.18
CA LYS A 128 3.34 -18.62 -12.29
C LYS A 128 3.54 -17.97 -10.92
N GLU A 129 4.38 -16.95 -10.88
CA GLU A 129 4.72 -16.25 -9.64
C GLU A 129 3.87 -15.02 -9.42
N TYR A 130 3.24 -14.94 -8.26
CA TYR A 130 2.54 -13.79 -7.72
C TYR A 130 3.37 -13.23 -6.58
N LYS A 131 3.66 -11.93 -6.61
CA LYS A 131 4.58 -11.31 -5.65
C LYS A 131 3.90 -10.17 -4.91
N PHE A 132 4.10 -10.14 -3.61
CA PHE A 132 3.83 -8.99 -2.77
C PHE A 132 5.18 -8.39 -2.39
N VAL A 133 5.50 -7.22 -2.95
CA VAL A 133 6.84 -6.63 -2.95
C VAL A 133 6.88 -5.43 -2.01
N GLY A 134 7.72 -5.51 -0.97
CA GLY A 134 7.95 -4.42 -0.05
C GLY A 134 8.94 -3.40 -0.59
N VAL A 135 8.77 -2.14 -0.22
CA VAL A 135 9.71 -1.06 -0.51
C VAL A 135 9.94 -0.20 0.73
N THR A 136 11.19 0.10 1.02
CA THR A 136 11.59 0.95 2.17
C THR A 136 11.87 2.40 1.78
N SER A 137 12.03 2.68 0.49
CA SER A 137 12.21 4.02 -0.11
C SER A 137 11.20 4.24 -1.23
N PRO A 138 10.89 5.49 -1.62
CA PRO A 138 10.06 5.77 -2.78
C PRO A 138 10.56 5.05 -4.02
N THR A 139 9.67 4.34 -4.71
CA THR A 139 10.02 3.44 -5.81
C THR A 139 9.09 3.67 -7.00
N ALA A 140 9.65 3.78 -8.19
CA ALA A 140 8.87 3.87 -9.42
C ALA A 140 8.29 2.50 -9.79
N LEU A 141 6.97 2.44 -9.92
CA LEU A 141 6.23 1.26 -10.34
C LEU A 141 6.23 1.13 -11.87
N GLN A 142 6.14 -0.12 -12.33
CA GLN A 142 5.93 -0.44 -13.74
C GLN A 142 4.44 -0.41 -14.08
N ALA A 143 4.09 -0.27 -15.36
CA ALA A 143 2.71 -0.21 -15.83
C ALA A 143 1.87 -1.46 -15.46
N THR A 144 2.53 -2.58 -15.18
CA THR A 144 1.91 -3.85 -14.81
C THR A 144 1.82 -4.07 -13.30
N ASP A 145 2.47 -3.22 -12.50
CA ASP A 145 2.40 -3.29 -11.04
C ASP A 145 1.04 -2.78 -10.55
N ILE A 146 0.62 -3.27 -9.39
CA ILE A 146 -0.68 -2.92 -8.81
C ILE A 146 -0.47 -2.49 -7.37
N PHE A 147 -1.15 -1.45 -6.95
CA PHE A 147 -1.15 -1.02 -5.55
C PHE A 147 -2.57 -0.91 -4.98
N ILE A 148 -2.67 -0.91 -3.66
CA ILE A 148 -3.93 -0.79 -2.93
C ILE A 148 -4.17 0.68 -2.60
N GLY A 149 -5.32 1.22 -3.01
CA GLY A 149 -5.75 2.57 -2.71
C GLY A 149 -6.47 2.70 -1.36
N THR A 150 -6.83 3.94 -1.02
CA THR A 150 -7.47 4.29 0.26
C THR A 150 -8.91 3.79 0.42
N ASP A 151 -9.49 3.26 -0.63
CA ASP A 151 -10.82 2.62 -0.67
C ASP A 151 -10.74 1.08 -0.67
N ASN A 152 -9.57 0.52 -0.39
CA ASN A 152 -9.21 -0.89 -0.56
C ASN A 152 -9.33 -1.41 -2.00
N SER A 153 -9.41 -0.53 -3.00
CA SER A 153 -9.41 -0.91 -4.40
C SER A 153 -7.99 -1.09 -4.93
N LEU A 154 -7.86 -1.90 -5.98
CA LEU A 154 -6.60 -2.11 -6.69
C LEU A 154 -6.48 -1.11 -7.85
N TYR A 155 -5.29 -0.54 -8.00
CA TYR A 155 -4.97 0.46 -9.00
C TYR A 155 -3.70 0.13 -9.76
N TYR A 156 -3.67 0.45 -11.03
CA TYR A 156 -2.43 0.57 -11.79
C TYR A 156 -1.82 1.96 -11.57
N PRO A 157 -0.50 2.11 -11.63
CA PRO A 157 0.15 3.42 -11.58
C PRO A 157 -0.21 4.25 -12.81
N ASP A 158 -0.31 5.54 -12.62
CA ASP A 158 -0.45 6.49 -13.73
C ASP A 158 0.94 6.70 -14.36
N MET A 159 1.09 6.22 -15.61
CA MET A 159 2.34 6.31 -16.36
C MET A 159 2.40 7.56 -17.24
N GLU A 160 1.33 8.34 -17.33
CA GLU A 160 1.25 9.53 -18.20
C GLU A 160 1.67 10.80 -17.45
N THR A 161 1.41 10.86 -16.16
CA THR A 161 1.76 11.99 -15.31
C THR A 161 3.11 11.77 -14.66
N GLU A 162 4.05 12.70 -14.85
CA GLU A 162 5.39 12.63 -14.27
C GLU A 162 5.33 12.46 -12.74
N GLY A 163 5.98 11.43 -12.23
CA GLY A 163 6.06 11.10 -10.80
C GLY A 163 4.80 10.46 -10.19
N ALA A 164 3.71 10.30 -10.94
CA ALA A 164 2.48 9.68 -10.42
C ALA A 164 2.56 8.15 -10.32
N ASN A 165 3.59 7.54 -10.91
CA ASN A 165 3.89 6.12 -10.77
C ASN A 165 4.82 5.80 -9.58
N ILE A 166 5.09 6.75 -8.69
CA ILE A 166 5.96 6.52 -7.53
C ILE A 166 5.12 6.10 -6.32
N ILE A 167 5.35 4.90 -5.81
CA ILE A 167 4.87 4.50 -4.50
C ILE A 167 5.85 4.99 -3.41
N ASN A 168 5.32 5.57 -2.35
CA ASN A 168 6.14 5.99 -1.21
C ASN A 168 6.83 4.80 -0.53
N GLY A 169 7.90 5.05 0.20
CA GLY A 169 8.59 4.06 1.02
C GLY A 169 7.72 3.49 2.15
N MET A 170 8.22 2.45 2.82
CA MET A 170 7.51 1.74 3.89
C MET A 170 6.16 1.18 3.45
N ARG A 171 6.02 0.82 2.18
CA ARG A 171 4.81 0.27 1.55
C ARG A 171 5.08 -1.04 0.84
N ALA A 172 4.05 -1.58 0.22
CA ALA A 172 4.19 -2.72 -0.68
C ALA A 172 3.23 -2.58 -1.87
N TYR A 173 3.57 -3.27 -2.95
CA TYR A 173 2.79 -3.37 -4.16
C TYR A 173 2.73 -4.82 -4.64
N ILE A 174 1.91 -5.10 -5.63
CA ILE A 174 1.64 -6.44 -6.16
C ILE A 174 2.20 -6.54 -7.57
N GLN A 175 2.90 -7.64 -7.84
CA GLN A 175 3.28 -8.05 -9.19
C GLN A 175 2.53 -9.32 -9.55
N LEU A 176 1.76 -9.27 -10.63
CA LEU A 176 1.09 -10.43 -11.19
C LEU A 176 1.95 -11.09 -12.27
N PRO A 177 1.77 -12.39 -12.51
CA PRO A 177 2.40 -13.06 -13.64
C PRO A 177 2.03 -12.40 -14.97
N GLU A 178 2.94 -12.46 -15.94
CA GLU A 178 2.70 -11.94 -17.27
C GLU A 178 1.44 -12.57 -17.90
N GLY A 179 0.60 -11.74 -18.53
CA GLY A 179 -0.65 -12.16 -19.15
C GLY A 179 -1.82 -12.36 -18.19
N THR A 180 -1.65 -12.09 -16.87
CA THR A 180 -2.75 -12.10 -15.91
C THR A 180 -3.58 -10.83 -16.09
N ASP A 181 -4.91 -10.99 -16.29
CA ASP A 181 -5.82 -9.84 -16.26
C ASP A 181 -6.13 -9.46 -14.81
N ALA A 182 -5.50 -8.39 -14.35
CA ALA A 182 -5.68 -7.89 -13.01
C ALA A 182 -7.14 -7.47 -12.70
N LYS A 183 -7.97 -7.22 -13.71
CA LYS A 183 -9.41 -6.92 -13.54
C LYS A 183 -10.20 -8.10 -12.95
N THR A 184 -9.66 -9.30 -13.05
CA THR A 184 -10.25 -10.52 -12.50
C THR A 184 -9.70 -10.89 -11.13
N PHE A 185 -8.74 -10.11 -10.62
CA PHE A 185 -8.07 -10.37 -9.36
C PHE A 185 -8.73 -9.66 -8.18
N ALA A 186 -8.73 -10.30 -7.03
CA ALA A 186 -9.21 -9.74 -5.77
C ALA A 186 -8.20 -10.01 -4.65
N ILE A 187 -8.34 -9.29 -3.55
CA ILE A 187 -7.64 -9.56 -2.29
C ILE A 187 -8.64 -10.13 -1.29
N ASN A 188 -8.26 -11.24 -0.68
CA ASN A 188 -9.03 -11.90 0.36
C ASN A 188 -8.28 -11.82 1.69
N THR A 189 -8.87 -11.15 2.67
CA THR A 189 -8.24 -10.89 3.98
C THR A 189 -8.84 -11.70 5.13
N ASN A 190 -9.49 -12.85 4.93
CA ASN A 190 -9.94 -13.75 6.01
C ASN A 190 -10.92 -14.84 5.54
N GLY A 191 -10.85 -15.27 4.29
CA GLY A 191 -11.89 -16.17 3.75
C GLY A 191 -13.24 -15.46 3.54
N VAL A 192 -13.33 -14.19 3.89
CA VAL A 192 -14.37 -13.28 3.43
C VAL A 192 -13.72 -12.50 2.29
N ALA A 193 -14.09 -12.83 1.06
CA ALA A 193 -13.72 -12.03 -0.09
C ALA A 193 -14.22 -10.60 0.15
N THR A 194 -13.35 -9.72 0.57
CA THR A 194 -13.56 -8.31 0.26
C THR A 194 -13.33 -8.26 -1.24
N THR A 195 -14.40 -8.40 -1.99
CA THR A 195 -14.39 -8.15 -3.42
C THR A 195 -13.91 -6.74 -3.59
N ILE A 196 -12.62 -6.59 -3.85
CA ILE A 196 -12.08 -5.36 -4.41
C ILE A 196 -12.58 -5.40 -5.85
N SER A 197 -13.82 -4.95 -6.02
CA SER A 197 -14.56 -5.06 -7.26
C SER A 197 -14.15 -4.02 -8.30
N ASN A 198 -13.05 -3.30 -8.11
CA ASN A 198 -12.62 -2.31 -9.08
C ASN A 198 -11.10 -2.23 -9.16
N ILE A 199 -10.54 -2.87 -10.16
CA ILE A 199 -9.29 -2.38 -10.73
C ILE A 199 -9.66 -1.15 -11.55
N ASN A 200 -9.55 0.00 -10.94
CA ASN A 200 -9.67 1.25 -11.67
C ASN A 200 -8.39 1.46 -12.46
N ASN A 201 -8.40 0.99 -13.69
CA ASN A 201 -7.49 1.52 -14.69
C ASN A 201 -7.84 3.01 -14.82
N THR A 202 -6.91 3.93 -14.62
CA THR A 202 -7.10 5.37 -14.82
C THR A 202 -7.62 5.67 -16.24
N ASN A 203 -7.47 4.71 -17.17
CA ASN A 203 -8.06 4.77 -18.50
C ASN A 203 -9.57 4.44 -18.55
N ASP A 204 -10.17 3.82 -17.54
CA ASP A 204 -11.61 3.51 -17.53
C ASP A 204 -12.46 4.60 -16.85
N SER A 205 -11.84 5.54 -16.11
CA SER A 205 -12.49 6.77 -15.65
C SER A 205 -12.84 7.71 -16.83
N ASN A 206 -12.26 7.45 -17.99
CA ASN A 206 -12.40 8.27 -19.19
C ASN A 206 -13.83 8.34 -19.78
N ASN A 207 -14.77 7.55 -19.30
CA ASN A 207 -16.13 7.58 -19.83
C ASN A 207 -17.22 7.85 -18.79
N MET A 208 -16.88 8.30 -17.59
CA MET A 208 -17.87 8.71 -16.60
C MET A 208 -18.39 10.10 -16.92
N VAL A 209 -19.71 10.20 -17.00
CA VAL A 209 -20.43 11.42 -17.33
C VAL A 209 -21.09 11.97 -16.08
N TYR A 210 -20.94 13.27 -15.89
CA TYR A 210 -21.59 14.04 -14.83
C TYR A 210 -22.42 15.16 -15.41
N THR A 211 -23.50 15.54 -14.75
CA THR A 211 -24.19 16.79 -15.05
C THR A 211 -23.31 17.99 -14.69
N ILE A 212 -23.63 19.17 -15.19
CA ILE A 212 -22.97 20.43 -14.79
C ILE A 212 -23.04 20.67 -13.26
N GLY A 213 -24.08 20.15 -12.60
CA GLY A 213 -24.23 20.22 -11.15
C GLY A 213 -23.44 19.16 -10.37
N GLY A 214 -22.57 18.36 -11.03
CA GLY A 214 -21.71 17.36 -10.39
C GLY A 214 -22.41 16.02 -10.10
N GLN A 215 -23.67 15.84 -10.51
CA GLN A 215 -24.38 14.58 -10.32
C GLN A 215 -23.88 13.53 -11.33
N LYS A 216 -23.50 12.35 -10.86
CA LYS A 216 -23.06 11.22 -11.68
C LYS A 216 -24.23 10.68 -12.51
N VAL A 217 -24.04 10.61 -13.82
CA VAL A 217 -25.05 10.10 -14.78
C VAL A 217 -24.79 8.62 -15.14
N GLY A 218 -23.52 8.22 -15.26
CA GLY A 218 -23.12 6.86 -15.62
C GLY A 218 -21.97 6.84 -16.63
N LYS A 219 -21.66 5.67 -17.16
CA LYS A 219 -20.68 5.54 -18.26
C LYS A 219 -21.30 6.02 -19.58
N TYR A 220 -20.51 6.74 -20.39
CA TYR A 220 -20.95 7.16 -21.72
C TYR A 220 -21.10 5.95 -22.66
N ASN A 221 -22.32 5.67 -23.04
CA ASN A 221 -22.68 4.58 -23.97
C ASN A 221 -23.25 5.08 -25.31
N GLY A 222 -23.08 6.38 -25.59
CA GLY A 222 -23.64 7.00 -26.81
C GLY A 222 -25.08 7.52 -26.69
N ASN A 223 -25.83 7.15 -25.65
CA ASN A 223 -27.23 7.49 -25.45
C ASN A 223 -27.42 8.30 -24.16
N LEU A 224 -27.21 9.61 -24.26
CA LEU A 224 -27.54 10.53 -23.16
C LEU A 224 -28.71 11.45 -23.62
N PRO A 225 -29.60 11.83 -22.69
CA PRO A 225 -30.58 12.87 -22.97
C PRO A 225 -29.91 14.17 -23.43
N LYS A 226 -30.62 14.97 -24.18
CA LYS A 226 -30.13 16.31 -24.58
C LYS A 226 -29.75 17.11 -23.36
N GLY A 227 -28.55 17.66 -23.35
CA GLY A 227 -28.04 18.39 -22.19
C GLY A 227 -26.57 18.71 -22.26
N ILE A 228 -26.08 19.37 -21.23
CA ILE A 228 -24.66 19.70 -21.06
C ILE A 228 -24.08 18.79 -19.96
N TYR A 229 -23.00 18.13 -20.30
CA TYR A 229 -22.37 17.14 -19.45
C TYR A 229 -20.86 17.41 -19.30
N VAL A 230 -20.26 16.82 -18.29
CA VAL A 230 -18.82 16.82 -18.05
C VAL A 230 -18.32 15.38 -18.11
N MET A 231 -17.29 15.12 -18.90
CA MET A 231 -16.58 13.86 -19.00
C MET A 231 -15.08 14.17 -19.07
N ASN A 232 -14.27 13.54 -18.23
CA ASN A 232 -12.82 13.77 -18.17
C ASN A 232 -12.44 15.25 -17.99
N GLY A 233 -13.17 15.97 -17.14
CA GLY A 233 -12.96 17.40 -16.92
C GLY A 233 -13.37 18.31 -18.08
N LYS A 234 -13.87 17.77 -19.20
CA LYS A 234 -14.28 18.54 -20.39
C LYS A 234 -15.80 18.58 -20.53
N LYS A 235 -16.35 19.76 -20.77
CA LYS A 235 -17.78 19.94 -21.09
C LYS A 235 -18.07 19.51 -22.53
N PHE A 236 -19.16 18.78 -22.70
CA PHE A 236 -19.72 18.48 -24.04
C PHE A 236 -21.23 18.62 -24.05
N VAL A 237 -21.79 18.80 -25.23
CA VAL A 237 -23.23 19.02 -25.43
C VAL A 237 -23.82 17.84 -26.22
N VAL A 238 -24.85 17.23 -25.65
CA VAL A 238 -25.69 16.26 -26.36
C VAL A 238 -26.88 17.03 -26.96
N LYS A 239 -26.98 17.04 -28.28
CA LYS A 239 -28.01 17.76 -29.07
C LYS A 239 -29.25 16.92 -29.30
#